data_08bd7cb3e360b082b9b0ff0dcdfcdea0
#
_entry.id   08bd7cb3e360b082b9b0ff0dcdfcdea0
#
_cell.length_a   1.000
_cell.length_b   1.000
_cell.length_c   1.000
_cell.angle_alpha   90.00
_cell.angle_beta   90.00
_cell.angle_gamma   90.00
#
_symmetry.space_group_name_H-M   'P 1'
#
loop_
_entity.id
_entity.type
_entity.pdbx_description
1 polymer ?
#
loop_
_entity_poly.entity_id
_entity_poly.type
_entity_poly.pdbx_seq_one_letter_code
_entity_poly.pdbx_strand_id
1 'polypeptide(L)'
;LSETEKKWRARSRELKKDNRILTKSKQMTFVTWVFGILFFGMIGYMSYFLLVDANRVSNNTYNVRLQDQENSVYRGKILASDGEVLAQTILTDSGEKVRQYTHGPVFAHVIGYSTVGMTGVEKLANQYLLKADNSNILQDLYQEVTGEQYVGCTVVTTLDTSLQETAYSMLGDNQGAVVALDPSTGKILAMVSKPDYDPNTIRDIWEELVNSDNGDS
;
A
#
# COMPACT_ATOMS: atom_id res chain seq x y z
N LEU A 1 -45.06 -28.94 -64.38
CA LEU A 1 -43.69 -28.93 -63.90
C LEU A 1 -43.16 -30.34 -63.91
N SER A 2 -42.10 -30.60 -64.71
CA SER A 2 -41.50 -31.93 -64.78
C SER A 2 -40.89 -32.38 -63.46
N GLU A 3 -40.80 -33.67 -63.19
CA GLU A 3 -40.17 -34.18 -61.96
C GLU A 3 -38.72 -33.71 -61.77
N THR A 4 -38.02 -33.51 -62.85
CA THR A 4 -36.66 -32.94 -62.89
C THR A 4 -36.60 -31.52 -62.36
N GLU A 5 -37.54 -30.64 -62.70
CA GLU A 5 -37.62 -29.28 -62.16
C GLU A 5 -37.93 -29.25 -60.65
N LYS A 6 -38.76 -30.15 -60.16
CA LYS A 6 -39.07 -30.27 -58.72
C LYS A 6 -37.82 -30.67 -57.95
N LYS A 7 -37.06 -31.66 -58.42
CA LYS A 7 -35.82 -32.14 -57.81
C LYS A 7 -34.75 -31.00 -57.80
N TRP A 8 -34.64 -30.28 -58.92
CA TRP A 8 -33.68 -29.17 -59.02
C TRP A 8 -34.02 -28.03 -58.03
N ARG A 9 -35.27 -27.65 -57.91
CA ARG A 9 -35.71 -26.62 -56.93
C ARG A 9 -35.52 -27.07 -55.47
N ALA A 10 -35.75 -28.33 -55.15
CA ALA A 10 -35.50 -28.89 -53.82
C ALA A 10 -34.03 -28.83 -53.49
N ARG A 11 -33.16 -29.27 -54.40
CA ARG A 11 -31.69 -29.24 -54.19
C ARG A 11 -31.15 -27.81 -54.06
N SER A 12 -31.68 -26.85 -54.83
CA SER A 12 -31.32 -25.45 -54.72
C SER A 12 -31.71 -24.81 -53.39
N ARG A 13 -32.84 -25.27 -52.78
CA ARG A 13 -33.28 -24.81 -51.46
C ARG A 13 -32.39 -25.36 -50.35
N GLU A 14 -31.97 -26.63 -50.45
CA GLU A 14 -31.02 -27.24 -49.50
C GLU A 14 -29.67 -26.57 -49.53
N LEU A 15 -29.09 -26.32 -50.69
CA LEU A 15 -27.82 -25.60 -50.85
C LEU A 15 -27.87 -24.17 -50.31
N LYS A 16 -29.00 -23.45 -50.49
CA LYS A 16 -29.19 -22.13 -49.88
C LYS A 16 -29.32 -22.21 -48.37
N LYS A 17 -29.90 -23.27 -47.83
CA LYS A 17 -30.03 -23.50 -46.36
C LYS A 17 -28.64 -23.76 -45.74
N ASP A 18 -27.85 -24.64 -46.39
CA ASP A 18 -26.48 -24.95 -45.92
C ASP A 18 -25.58 -23.74 -45.96
N ASN A 19 -25.58 -22.94 -47.05
CA ASN A 19 -24.81 -21.70 -47.12
C ASN A 19 -25.21 -20.69 -46.05
N ARG A 20 -26.49 -20.62 -45.69
CA ARG A 20 -26.99 -19.75 -44.62
C ARG A 20 -26.53 -20.20 -43.24
N ILE A 21 -26.45 -21.50 -43.00
CA ILE A 21 -25.92 -22.09 -41.75
C ILE A 21 -24.41 -21.82 -41.64
N LEU A 22 -23.64 -22.02 -42.72
CA LEU A 22 -22.21 -21.78 -42.76
C LEU A 22 -21.86 -20.29 -42.55
N THR A 23 -22.68 -19.37 -43.12
CA THR A 23 -22.48 -17.94 -42.90
C THR A 23 -22.77 -17.54 -41.46
N LYS A 24 -23.83 -18.10 -40.87
CA LYS A 24 -24.16 -17.87 -39.45
C LYS A 24 -23.06 -18.40 -38.52
N SER A 25 -22.47 -19.57 -38.82
CA SER A 25 -21.35 -20.10 -38.01
C SER A 25 -20.11 -19.25 -38.08
N LYS A 26 -19.75 -18.67 -39.24
CA LYS A 26 -18.63 -17.79 -39.42
C LYS A 26 -18.82 -16.48 -38.62
N GLN A 27 -20.01 -15.90 -38.61
CA GLN A 27 -20.33 -14.70 -37.82
C GLN A 27 -20.24 -14.99 -36.32
N MET A 28 -20.77 -16.13 -35.86
CA MET A 28 -20.67 -16.56 -34.46
C MET A 28 -19.21 -16.77 -34.06
N THR A 29 -18.40 -17.41 -34.90
CA THR A 29 -16.97 -17.61 -34.67
C THR A 29 -16.23 -16.29 -34.57
N PHE A 30 -16.52 -15.34 -35.45
CA PHE A 30 -15.92 -14.00 -35.40
C PHE A 30 -16.24 -13.29 -34.08
N VAL A 31 -17.51 -13.29 -33.67
CA VAL A 31 -17.92 -12.71 -32.38
C VAL A 31 -17.22 -13.38 -31.21
N THR A 32 -17.10 -14.70 -31.22
CA THR A 32 -16.38 -15.46 -30.18
C THR A 32 -14.91 -15.03 -30.09
N TRP A 33 -14.25 -14.87 -31.25
CA TRP A 33 -12.87 -14.38 -31.28
C TRP A 33 -12.70 -12.96 -30.73
N VAL A 34 -13.62 -12.04 -31.09
CA VAL A 34 -13.61 -10.67 -30.58
C VAL A 34 -13.75 -10.66 -29.04
N PHE A 35 -14.71 -11.40 -28.50
CA PHE A 35 -14.87 -11.52 -27.05
C PHE A 35 -13.67 -12.21 -26.39
N GLY A 36 -13.10 -13.23 -27.02
CA GLY A 36 -11.90 -13.88 -26.54
C GLY A 36 -10.73 -12.92 -26.40
N ILE A 37 -10.43 -12.14 -27.43
CA ILE A 37 -9.34 -11.12 -27.42
C ILE A 37 -9.60 -10.08 -26.33
N LEU A 38 -10.82 -9.57 -26.22
CA LEU A 38 -11.20 -8.60 -25.20
C LEU A 38 -11.02 -9.16 -23.79
N PHE A 39 -11.44 -10.39 -23.56
CA PHE A 39 -11.33 -11.07 -22.28
C PHE A 39 -9.87 -11.30 -21.88
N PHE A 40 -9.05 -11.82 -22.81
CA PHE A 40 -7.62 -12.01 -22.57
C PHE A 40 -6.89 -10.67 -22.38
N GLY A 41 -7.28 -9.61 -23.09
CA GLY A 41 -6.78 -8.27 -22.89
C GLY A 41 -7.08 -7.73 -21.48
N MET A 42 -8.30 -7.98 -20.99
CA MET A 42 -8.72 -7.59 -19.65
C MET A 42 -7.93 -8.36 -18.57
N ILE A 43 -7.74 -9.68 -18.74
CA ILE A 43 -6.91 -10.48 -17.83
C ILE A 43 -5.47 -9.98 -17.82
N GLY A 44 -4.88 -9.72 -18.99
CA GLY A 44 -3.51 -9.20 -19.10
C GLY A 44 -3.36 -7.84 -18.41
N TYR A 45 -4.31 -6.93 -18.63
CA TYR A 45 -4.31 -5.63 -17.97
C TYR A 45 -4.46 -5.74 -16.45
N MET A 46 -5.36 -6.63 -15.97
CA MET A 46 -5.56 -6.85 -14.55
C MET A 46 -4.31 -7.46 -13.90
N SER A 47 -3.65 -8.41 -14.59
CA SER A 47 -2.39 -8.99 -14.12
C SER A 47 -1.27 -7.95 -14.06
N TYR A 48 -1.14 -7.09 -15.07
CA TYR A 48 -0.20 -5.99 -15.08
C TYR A 48 -0.47 -5.02 -13.91
N PHE A 49 -1.72 -4.62 -13.71
CA PHE A 49 -2.11 -3.75 -12.60
C PHE A 49 -1.75 -4.34 -11.23
N LEU A 50 -2.04 -5.64 -11.01
CA LEU A 50 -1.73 -6.31 -9.75
C LEU A 50 -0.22 -6.41 -9.47
N LEU A 51 0.60 -6.61 -10.52
CA LEU A 51 2.05 -6.78 -10.35
C LEU A 51 2.80 -5.45 -10.23
N VAL A 52 2.33 -4.39 -10.89
CA VAL A 52 3.07 -3.12 -11.02
C VAL A 52 2.44 -2.01 -10.18
N ASP A 53 1.14 -1.79 -10.28
CA ASP A 53 0.47 -0.63 -9.71
C ASP A 53 -0.25 -0.88 -8.39
N ALA A 54 -0.56 -2.13 -8.03
CA ALA A 54 -1.35 -2.43 -6.84
C ALA A 54 -0.72 -1.88 -5.55
N ASN A 55 0.58 -2.03 -5.37
CA ASN A 55 1.30 -1.51 -4.20
C ASN A 55 1.29 0.02 -4.14
N ARG A 56 1.37 0.69 -5.30
CA ARG A 56 1.36 2.14 -5.39
C ARG A 56 -0.01 2.72 -5.05
N VAL A 57 -1.08 2.08 -5.52
CA VAL A 57 -2.46 2.51 -5.26
C VAL A 57 -2.87 2.20 -3.83
N SER A 58 -2.47 1.03 -3.32
CA SER A 58 -2.77 0.59 -1.95
C SER A 58 -2.13 1.49 -0.88
N ASN A 59 -0.91 2.01 -1.14
CA ASN A 59 -0.18 2.88 -0.22
C ASN A 59 -0.45 4.39 -0.44
N ASN A 60 -1.48 4.73 -1.20
CA ASN A 60 -1.81 6.14 -1.43
C ASN A 60 -2.46 6.75 -0.17
N THR A 61 -1.91 7.86 0.30
CA THR A 61 -2.38 8.63 1.48
C THR A 61 -3.85 9.07 1.37
N TYR A 62 -4.38 9.18 0.14
CA TYR A 62 -5.78 9.53 -0.13
C TYR A 62 -6.73 8.31 -0.16
N ASN A 63 -6.26 7.13 0.23
CA ASN A 63 -7.10 5.94 0.25
C ASN A 63 -8.04 5.97 1.49
N VAL A 64 -9.31 6.31 1.27
CA VAL A 64 -10.34 6.40 2.32
C VAL A 64 -10.45 5.10 3.14
N ARG A 65 -10.19 3.95 2.52
CA ARG A 65 -10.15 2.66 3.22
C ARG A 65 -9.09 2.59 4.32
N LEU A 66 -7.94 3.22 4.09
CA LEU A 66 -6.87 3.27 5.10
C LEU A 66 -7.26 4.20 6.25
N GLN A 67 -7.96 5.31 5.97
CA GLN A 67 -8.45 6.21 7.02
C GLN A 67 -9.51 5.54 7.91
N ASP A 68 -10.41 4.74 7.33
CA ASP A 68 -11.37 3.96 8.10
C ASP A 68 -10.69 2.90 8.98
N GLN A 69 -9.61 2.28 8.48
CA GLN A 69 -8.80 1.34 9.27
C GLN A 69 -8.01 2.04 10.38
N GLU A 70 -7.47 3.24 10.14
CA GLU A 70 -6.80 4.04 11.19
C GLU A 70 -7.73 4.34 12.36
N ASN A 71 -9.01 4.58 12.10
CA ASN A 71 -10.00 4.83 13.15
C ASN A 71 -10.36 3.57 13.95
N SER A 72 -10.33 2.39 13.32
CA SER A 72 -10.75 1.12 13.92
C SER A 72 -9.62 0.31 14.55
N VAL A 73 -8.36 0.57 14.18
CA VAL A 73 -7.18 -0.21 14.59
C VAL A 73 -6.21 0.66 15.38
N TYR A 74 -5.61 0.11 16.44
CA TYR A 74 -4.41 0.71 17.03
C TYR A 74 -3.23 0.43 16.13
N ARG A 75 -2.66 1.46 15.54
CA ARG A 75 -1.48 1.34 14.67
C ARG A 75 -0.33 0.64 15.39
N GLY A 76 0.22 -0.40 14.78
CA GLY A 76 1.26 -1.26 15.36
C GLY A 76 2.53 -0.50 15.74
N LYS A 77 3.38 -1.12 16.55
CA LYS A 77 4.65 -0.53 16.99
C LYS A 77 5.71 -0.62 15.89
N ILE A 78 6.63 0.33 15.90
CA ILE A 78 7.89 0.25 15.14
C ILE A 78 9.01 0.11 16.17
N LEU A 79 9.81 -0.95 16.02
CA LEU A 79 10.92 -1.26 16.92
C LEU A 79 12.25 -1.15 16.17
N ALA A 80 13.29 -0.81 16.90
CA ALA A 80 14.67 -0.97 16.49
C ALA A 80 15.09 -2.45 16.52
N SER A 81 16.28 -2.77 16.04
CA SER A 81 16.81 -4.15 16.02
C SER A 81 17.08 -4.73 17.41
N ASP A 82 17.32 -3.88 18.38
CA ASP A 82 17.51 -4.19 19.80
C ASP A 82 16.21 -4.31 20.60
N GLY A 83 15.05 -4.06 19.95
CA GLY A 83 13.74 -4.12 20.56
C GLY A 83 13.25 -2.81 21.16
N GLU A 84 14.05 -1.74 21.09
CA GLU A 84 13.65 -0.41 21.56
C GLU A 84 12.47 0.12 20.75
N VAL A 85 11.52 0.77 21.41
CA VAL A 85 10.31 1.31 20.75
C VAL A 85 10.64 2.63 20.10
N LEU A 86 10.56 2.71 18.78
CA LEU A 86 10.78 3.94 18.00
C LEU A 86 9.48 4.72 17.77
N ALA A 87 8.36 4.01 17.55
CA ALA A 87 7.04 4.60 17.41
C ALA A 87 5.95 3.67 17.95
N GLN A 88 4.97 4.24 18.66
CA GLN A 88 3.81 3.51 19.20
C GLN A 88 2.56 4.39 19.19
N THR A 89 1.40 3.76 19.29
CA THR A 89 0.13 4.47 19.50
C THR A 89 -0.23 4.41 20.98
N ILE A 90 -0.47 5.55 21.59
CA ILE A 90 -0.93 5.68 22.97
C ILE A 90 -2.33 6.29 23.02
N LEU A 91 -3.06 6.01 24.09
CA LEU A 91 -4.30 6.71 24.41
C LEU A 91 -3.98 7.87 25.36
N THR A 92 -4.49 9.04 25.03
CA THR A 92 -4.47 10.17 25.95
C THR A 92 -5.57 10.00 27.03
N ASP A 93 -5.50 10.78 28.10
CA ASP A 93 -6.52 10.79 29.16
C ASP A 93 -7.92 11.14 28.62
N SER A 94 -7.99 11.82 27.47
CA SER A 94 -9.23 12.13 26.75
C SER A 94 -9.76 10.96 25.92
N GLY A 95 -9.04 9.84 25.81
CA GLY A 95 -9.38 8.68 24.97
C GLY A 95 -9.02 8.86 23.48
N GLU A 96 -8.28 9.90 23.13
CA GLU A 96 -7.79 10.12 21.77
C GLU A 96 -6.56 9.27 21.50
N LYS A 97 -6.46 8.67 20.30
CA LYS A 97 -5.29 7.93 19.85
C LYS A 97 -4.22 8.90 19.34
N VAL A 98 -3.06 8.87 19.94
CA VAL A 98 -1.91 9.69 19.53
C VAL A 98 -0.75 8.81 19.15
N ARG A 99 -0.13 9.08 18.00
CA ARG A 99 1.11 8.45 17.58
C ARG A 99 2.27 9.12 18.28
N GLN A 100 3.05 8.37 19.07
CA GLN A 100 4.18 8.83 19.84
C GLN A 100 5.48 8.29 19.25
N TYR A 101 6.44 9.18 19.02
CA TYR A 101 7.80 8.89 18.56
C TYR A 101 8.76 9.12 19.74
N THR A 102 9.28 8.01 20.31
CA THR A 102 9.98 8.02 21.60
C THR A 102 11.32 8.73 21.58
N HIS A 103 12.01 8.72 20.43
CA HIS A 103 13.33 9.34 20.27
C HIS A 103 13.28 10.69 19.51
N GLY A 104 12.09 11.24 19.26
CA GLY A 104 11.91 12.55 18.64
C GLY A 104 12.73 12.74 17.36
N PRO A 105 13.54 13.82 17.26
CA PRO A 105 14.29 14.16 16.04
C PRO A 105 15.33 13.15 15.60
N VAL A 106 15.87 12.33 16.53
CA VAL A 106 16.98 11.40 16.24
C VAL A 106 16.64 10.40 15.13
N PHE A 107 15.40 9.95 15.09
CA PHE A 107 14.92 8.98 14.11
C PHE A 107 13.94 9.58 13.09
N ALA A 108 13.69 10.89 13.14
CA ALA A 108 12.63 11.56 12.38
C ALA A 108 12.68 11.26 10.88
N HIS A 109 13.84 11.37 10.24
CA HIS A 109 13.98 11.19 8.80
C HIS A 109 13.81 9.74 8.34
N VAL A 110 14.21 8.77 9.16
CA VAL A 110 14.10 7.34 8.78
C VAL A 110 12.75 6.76 9.16
N ILE A 111 12.23 7.06 10.35
CA ILE A 111 10.91 6.59 10.77
C ILE A 111 9.81 7.39 10.10
N GLY A 112 9.97 8.69 9.96
CA GLY A 112 8.98 9.59 9.39
C GLY A 112 7.88 9.93 10.39
N TYR A 113 6.72 10.30 9.82
CA TYR A 113 5.50 10.63 10.56
C TYR A 113 4.27 10.11 9.82
N SER A 114 3.12 10.06 10.52
CA SER A 114 1.84 9.58 9.99
C SER A 114 0.67 10.55 10.20
N THR A 115 0.90 11.76 10.73
CA THR A 115 -0.17 12.68 11.16
C THR A 115 -0.64 13.66 10.08
N VAL A 116 0.27 14.20 9.26
CA VAL A 116 -0.02 15.18 8.18
C VAL A 116 0.42 14.66 6.82
N GLY A 117 0.18 13.39 6.59
CA GLY A 117 0.71 12.61 5.49
C GLY A 117 1.55 11.46 6.05
N MET A 118 2.35 10.83 5.22
CA MET A 118 3.21 9.72 5.66
C MET A 118 4.56 9.78 4.96
N THR A 119 5.62 9.59 5.74
CA THR A 119 7.00 9.50 5.23
C THR A 119 7.74 8.32 5.88
N GLY A 120 8.96 8.02 5.42
CA GLY A 120 9.86 7.05 6.03
C GLY A 120 9.27 5.64 6.17
N VAL A 121 9.62 4.97 7.27
CA VAL A 121 9.14 3.63 7.61
C VAL A 121 7.64 3.61 7.86
N GLU A 122 7.07 4.69 8.42
CA GLU A 122 5.62 4.83 8.60
C GLU A 122 4.86 4.64 7.28
N LYS A 123 5.37 5.21 6.19
CA LYS A 123 4.78 5.05 4.85
C LYS A 123 5.03 3.68 4.27
N LEU A 124 6.27 3.18 4.35
CA LEU A 124 6.66 1.88 3.78
C LEU A 124 5.91 0.72 4.42
N ALA A 125 5.74 0.78 5.74
CA ALA A 125 5.13 -0.27 6.54
C ALA A 125 3.63 -0.05 6.82
N ASN A 126 3.01 0.98 6.24
CA ASN A 126 1.65 1.40 6.57
C ASN A 126 0.64 0.27 6.54
N GLN A 127 0.68 -0.57 5.50
CA GLN A 127 -0.24 -1.72 5.36
C GLN A 127 -0.08 -2.74 6.49
N TYR A 128 1.14 -2.96 6.97
CA TYR A 128 1.41 -3.89 8.08
C TYR A 128 1.02 -3.27 9.42
N LEU A 129 1.33 -2.00 9.62
CA LEU A 129 1.02 -1.27 10.85
C LEU A 129 -0.50 -1.13 11.10
N LEU A 130 -1.32 -1.17 10.03
CA LEU A 130 -2.79 -1.13 10.11
C LEU A 130 -3.44 -2.51 9.96
N LYS A 131 -2.68 -3.53 9.58
CA LYS A 131 -3.20 -4.89 9.44
C LYS A 131 -3.30 -5.51 10.83
N ALA A 132 -4.51 -5.92 11.22
CA ALA A 132 -4.69 -6.72 12.42
C ALA A 132 -3.81 -7.99 12.35
N ASP A 133 -3.13 -8.30 13.43
CA ASP A 133 -2.35 -9.53 13.53
C ASP A 133 -3.30 -10.72 13.76
N ASN A 134 -3.88 -11.23 12.66
CA ASN A 134 -4.84 -12.34 12.65
C ASN A 134 -4.15 -13.69 12.86
N SER A 135 -3.08 -13.74 13.66
CA SER A 135 -2.39 -15.01 13.94
C SER A 135 -3.22 -15.98 14.79
N ASN A 136 -4.30 -15.51 15.44
CA ASN A 136 -5.18 -16.31 16.28
C ASN A 136 -6.67 -16.03 16.03
N ILE A 137 -7.35 -16.96 15.34
CA ILE A 137 -8.82 -16.91 15.10
C ILE A 137 -9.62 -16.76 16.41
N LEU A 138 -9.12 -17.30 17.52
CA LEU A 138 -9.75 -17.15 18.84
C LEU A 138 -9.67 -15.72 19.38
N GLN A 139 -8.62 -15.00 19.05
CA GLN A 139 -8.41 -13.62 19.46
C GLN A 139 -9.34 -12.68 18.67
N ASP A 140 -9.57 -12.96 17.38
CA ASP A 140 -10.54 -12.24 16.56
C ASP A 140 -11.97 -12.39 17.10
N LEU A 141 -12.37 -13.61 17.45
CA LEU A 141 -13.68 -13.88 18.08
C LEU A 141 -13.82 -13.21 19.43
N TYR A 142 -12.76 -13.20 20.24
CA TYR A 142 -12.78 -12.54 21.55
C TYR A 142 -12.93 -11.03 21.40
N GLN A 143 -12.20 -10.40 20.48
CA GLN A 143 -12.28 -8.96 20.20
C GLN A 143 -13.63 -8.57 19.61
N GLU A 144 -14.21 -9.40 18.73
CA GLU A 144 -15.54 -9.17 18.15
C GLU A 144 -16.64 -9.20 19.24
N VAL A 145 -16.48 -10.04 20.26
CA VAL A 145 -17.43 -10.15 21.39
C VAL A 145 -17.22 -9.07 22.45
N THR A 146 -15.96 -8.68 22.72
CA THR A 146 -15.62 -7.71 23.76
C THR A 146 -15.61 -6.26 23.27
N GLY A 147 -15.62 -6.03 21.95
CA GLY A 147 -15.50 -4.70 21.35
C GLY A 147 -14.10 -4.08 21.50
N GLU A 148 -13.09 -4.87 21.88
CA GLU A 148 -11.71 -4.39 21.93
C GLU A 148 -11.19 -4.07 20.53
N GLN A 149 -10.45 -2.96 20.40
CA GLN A 149 -9.92 -2.53 19.10
C GLN A 149 -8.71 -3.38 18.71
N TYR A 150 -8.64 -3.68 17.42
CA TYR A 150 -7.52 -4.42 16.84
C TYR A 150 -6.21 -3.62 16.96
N VAL A 151 -5.11 -4.35 17.24
CA VAL A 151 -3.74 -3.81 17.22
C VAL A 151 -3.07 -4.27 15.93
N GLY A 152 -2.46 -3.33 15.20
CA GLY A 152 -1.72 -3.63 13.98
C GLY A 152 -0.43 -4.40 14.25
N CYS A 153 0.13 -5.02 13.20
CA CYS A 153 1.37 -5.77 13.30
C CYS A 153 2.53 -4.87 13.75
N THR A 154 3.40 -5.43 14.58
CA THR A 154 4.66 -4.79 14.97
C THR A 154 5.68 -4.93 13.83
N VAL A 155 6.35 -3.84 13.50
CA VAL A 155 7.42 -3.78 12.49
C VAL A 155 8.75 -3.64 13.20
N VAL A 156 9.67 -4.56 12.95
CA VAL A 156 11.04 -4.50 13.47
C VAL A 156 11.96 -4.01 12.36
N THR A 157 12.68 -2.92 12.61
CA THR A 157 13.66 -2.36 11.67
C THR A 157 15.04 -2.98 11.89
N THR A 158 15.98 -2.67 11.02
CA THR A 158 17.39 -3.05 11.17
C THR A 158 18.23 -1.97 11.87
N LEU A 159 17.59 -0.89 12.31
CA LEU A 159 18.25 0.24 12.95
C LEU A 159 18.79 -0.16 14.33
N ASP A 160 19.99 0.25 14.63
CA ASP A 160 20.64 0.13 15.93
C ASP A 160 20.53 1.47 16.65
N THR A 161 19.88 1.46 17.83
CA THR A 161 19.60 2.70 18.57
C THR A 161 20.86 3.42 18.98
N SER A 162 21.85 2.70 19.49
CA SER A 162 23.12 3.28 19.95
C SER A 162 23.93 3.89 18.80
N LEU A 163 23.96 3.20 17.65
CA LEU A 163 24.65 3.71 16.47
C LEU A 163 23.95 4.94 15.89
N GLN A 164 22.63 4.96 15.87
CA GLN A 164 21.83 6.09 15.41
C GLN A 164 22.05 7.33 16.28
N GLU A 165 21.98 7.18 17.61
CA GLU A 165 22.23 8.27 18.57
C GLU A 165 23.65 8.80 18.48
N THR A 166 24.62 7.91 18.31
CA THR A 166 26.02 8.28 18.11
C THR A 166 26.19 9.10 16.82
N ALA A 167 25.65 8.61 15.71
CA ALA A 167 25.71 9.32 14.43
C ALA A 167 25.03 10.68 14.49
N TYR A 168 23.88 10.78 15.18
CA TYR A 168 23.14 12.02 15.38
C TYR A 168 23.94 13.03 16.20
N SER A 169 24.54 12.58 17.30
CA SER A 169 25.36 13.45 18.18
C SER A 169 26.65 13.90 17.51
N MET A 170 27.28 13.03 16.71
CA MET A 170 28.52 13.39 15.98
C MET A 170 28.27 14.37 14.83
N LEU A 171 27.09 14.32 14.21
CA LEU A 171 26.72 15.33 13.20
C LEU A 171 26.54 16.72 13.82
N GLY A 172 26.16 16.80 15.12
CA GLY A 172 25.99 18.02 15.86
C GLY A 172 25.08 19.03 15.17
N ASP A 173 25.51 20.26 15.02
CA ASP A 173 24.77 21.34 14.34
C ASP A 173 25.07 21.44 12.83
N ASN A 174 25.87 20.51 12.29
CA ASN A 174 26.22 20.54 10.87
C ASN A 174 25.06 20.06 10.02
N GLN A 175 24.83 20.71 8.90
CA GLN A 175 23.90 20.23 7.87
C GLN A 175 24.54 19.09 7.09
N GLY A 176 23.82 17.98 6.93
CA GLY A 176 24.33 16.82 6.20
C GLY A 176 23.57 15.55 6.54
N ALA A 177 24.10 14.43 6.07
CA ALA A 177 23.54 13.12 6.35
C ALA A 177 24.63 12.09 6.66
N VAL A 178 24.30 11.15 7.54
CA VAL A 178 25.11 9.99 7.88
C VAL A 178 24.30 8.74 7.62
N VAL A 179 24.89 7.78 6.89
CA VAL A 179 24.26 6.47 6.65
C VAL A 179 25.29 5.39 6.97
N ALA A 180 24.92 4.47 7.86
CA ALA A 180 25.69 3.29 8.18
C ALA A 180 24.95 2.04 7.67
N LEU A 181 25.64 1.21 6.91
CA LEU A 181 25.10 -0.07 6.40
C LEU A 181 26.08 -1.21 6.60
N ASP A 182 25.50 -2.39 6.76
CA ASP A 182 26.24 -3.65 6.71
C ASP A 182 26.43 -4.05 5.24
N PRO A 183 27.66 -4.06 4.71
CA PRO A 183 27.91 -4.35 3.30
C PRO A 183 27.64 -5.81 2.92
N SER A 184 27.58 -6.72 3.90
CA SER A 184 27.35 -8.14 3.66
C SER A 184 25.86 -8.46 3.45
N THR A 185 24.96 -7.70 4.11
CA THR A 185 23.52 -7.94 4.11
C THR A 185 22.72 -6.83 3.44
N GLY A 186 23.32 -5.64 3.26
CA GLY A 186 22.63 -4.44 2.81
C GLY A 186 21.72 -3.79 3.87
N LYS A 187 21.77 -4.25 5.13
CA LYS A 187 20.98 -3.68 6.22
C LYS A 187 21.43 -2.27 6.52
N ILE A 188 20.46 -1.35 6.64
CA ILE A 188 20.70 -0.01 7.15
C ILE A 188 20.68 -0.08 8.66
N LEU A 189 21.81 0.27 9.29
CA LEU A 189 21.98 0.24 10.74
C LEU A 189 21.74 1.61 11.37
N ALA A 190 22.09 2.70 10.69
CA ALA A 190 21.77 4.05 11.08
C ALA A 190 21.57 4.94 9.85
N MET A 191 20.66 5.91 9.97
CA MET A 191 20.39 6.91 8.94
C MET A 191 19.94 8.21 9.61
N VAL A 192 20.81 9.22 9.57
CA VAL A 192 20.59 10.54 10.15
C VAL A 192 20.65 11.57 9.05
N SER A 193 19.82 12.60 9.15
CA SER A 193 19.89 13.80 8.28
C SER A 193 19.60 15.04 9.10
N LYS A 194 20.26 16.16 8.75
CA LYS A 194 20.00 17.49 9.32
C LYS A 194 19.96 18.54 8.21
N PRO A 195 19.07 19.54 8.30
CA PRO A 195 18.20 19.90 9.43
C PRO A 195 17.14 18.83 9.70
N ASP A 196 16.79 18.68 10.96
CA ASP A 196 15.82 17.71 11.46
C ASP A 196 14.52 18.39 11.91
N TYR A 197 13.56 17.58 12.33
CA TYR A 197 12.29 18.01 12.89
C TYR A 197 11.83 17.03 13.96
N ASP A 198 10.94 17.46 14.85
CA ASP A 198 10.29 16.54 15.78
C ASP A 198 8.99 16.00 15.16
N PRO A 199 8.89 14.68 14.89
CA PRO A 199 7.69 14.10 14.32
C PRO A 199 6.46 14.17 15.25
N ASN A 200 6.66 14.39 16.57
CA ASN A 200 5.55 14.57 17.50
C ASN A 200 4.87 15.93 17.35
N THR A 201 5.59 16.97 16.91
CA THR A 201 5.07 18.35 16.76
C THR A 201 4.84 18.74 15.30
N ILE A 202 5.12 17.88 14.36
CA ILE A 202 5.04 18.20 12.91
C ILE A 202 3.66 18.73 12.50
N ARG A 203 2.60 18.30 13.15
CA ARG A 203 1.23 18.75 12.87
C ARG A 203 1.05 20.25 13.17
N ASP A 204 1.66 20.71 14.25
CA ASP A 204 1.49 22.09 14.73
C ASP A 204 2.24 23.10 13.86
N ILE A 205 3.35 22.68 13.28
CA ILE A 205 4.22 23.52 12.43
C ILE A 205 3.96 23.32 10.93
N TRP A 206 3.05 22.40 10.56
CA TRP A 206 2.82 22.02 9.16
C TRP A 206 2.39 23.18 8.27
N GLU A 207 1.45 24.00 8.74
CA GLU A 207 0.97 25.16 8.00
C GLU A 207 2.06 26.21 7.77
N GLU A 208 2.94 26.39 8.75
CA GLU A 208 4.08 27.29 8.65
C GLU A 208 5.11 26.78 7.64
N LEU A 209 5.43 25.48 7.68
CA LEU A 209 6.36 24.84 6.75
C LEU A 209 5.85 24.92 5.28
N VAL A 210 4.59 24.63 5.04
CA VAL A 210 3.99 24.67 3.69
C VAL A 210 3.90 26.10 3.17
N ASN A 211 3.62 27.07 4.03
CA ASN A 211 3.51 28.48 3.63
C ASN A 211 4.88 29.15 3.42
N SER A 212 5.91 28.73 4.15
CA SER A 212 7.28 29.25 3.96
C SER A 212 7.89 28.80 2.62
N ASP A 213 7.57 27.62 2.15
CA ASP A 213 8.05 27.07 0.86
C ASP A 213 7.37 27.74 -0.36
N ASN A 214 6.20 28.35 -0.18
CA ASN A 214 5.48 29.06 -1.23
C ASN A 214 5.84 30.58 -1.33
N GLY A 215 6.76 31.07 -0.49
CA GLY A 215 7.10 32.49 -0.36
C GLY A 215 8.35 32.96 -1.11
N ASP A 216 9.18 32.05 -1.62
CA ASP A 216 10.43 32.36 -2.33
C ASP A 216 10.41 31.79 -3.76
N SER A 217 9.69 32.46 -4.66
CA SER A 217 9.85 32.32 -6.12
C SER A 217 9.59 33.64 -6.84
#